data_bb8a464d117b3983317cb1939d36a650
#
_entry.id   bb8a464d117b3983317cb1939d36a650
#
_cell.length_a   1.000
_cell.length_b   1.000
_cell.length_c   1.000
_cell.angle_alpha   90.00
_cell.angle_beta   90.00
_cell.angle_gamma   90.00
#
_symmetry.space_group_name_H-M   'P 1'
#
loop_
_entity.id
_entity.type
_entity.pdbx_description
1 polymer ?
#
loop_
_entity_poly.entity_id
_entity_poly.type
_entity_poly.pdbx_seq_one_letter_code
_entity_poly.pdbx_strand_id
1 'polypeptide(L)'
;MNPSVYVETTIISYLVGWLNRNDLQVAAHQEITRRWWSTRRTDFDLFASSVVVDEASDGDPVLAGERLRFLNDIPLLTVPNQAHELKLDLLRKTQIPAKAETDALHIAIAAIHGMEFLVSWNCKHIANAVTLPLVYDVCRQDGYEPPLICTPHELLGEFYEL
;
A
#
# COMPACT_ATOMS: atom_id res chain seq x y z
N MET A 1 -12.83 17.88 -0.94
CA MET A 1 -11.87 16.97 -1.60
C MET A 1 -11.22 16.10 -0.54
N ASN A 2 -11.28 14.79 -0.71
CA ASN A 2 -10.71 13.85 0.25
C ASN A 2 -9.22 13.61 -0.05
N PRO A 3 -8.41 13.30 0.97
CA PRO A 3 -7.03 12.89 0.74
C PRO A 3 -6.96 11.63 -0.12
N SER A 4 -5.99 11.59 -1.04
CA SER A 4 -5.79 10.44 -1.92
C SER A 4 -4.95 9.36 -1.23
N VAL A 5 -5.34 8.11 -1.41
CA VAL A 5 -4.66 6.94 -0.83
C VAL A 5 -4.42 5.89 -1.90
N TYR A 6 -3.17 5.49 -2.06
CA TYR A 6 -2.82 4.29 -2.81
C TYR A 6 -2.93 3.07 -1.89
N VAL A 7 -3.78 2.13 -2.28
CA VAL A 7 -4.07 0.91 -1.50
C VAL A 7 -3.21 -0.22 -2.04
N GLU A 8 -2.20 -0.63 -1.28
CA GLU A 8 -1.31 -1.72 -1.65
C GLU A 8 -1.98 -3.08 -1.38
N THR A 9 -1.51 -4.12 -2.02
CA THR A 9 -2.16 -5.43 -2.10
C THR A 9 -2.40 -6.08 -0.73
N THR A 10 -1.54 -5.86 0.26
CA THR A 10 -1.71 -6.45 1.60
C THR A 10 -2.99 -5.96 2.27
N ILE A 11 -3.42 -4.74 1.98
CA ILE A 11 -4.69 -4.21 2.51
C ILE A 11 -5.86 -5.04 2.02
N ILE A 12 -5.92 -5.27 0.72
CA ILE A 12 -6.99 -6.07 0.11
C ILE A 12 -6.94 -7.52 0.61
N SER A 13 -5.75 -8.07 0.78
CA SER A 13 -5.57 -9.44 1.26
C SER A 13 -6.12 -9.65 2.67
N TYR A 14 -5.99 -8.67 3.55
CA TYR A 14 -6.52 -8.77 4.92
C TYR A 14 -8.03 -8.49 5.03
N LEU A 15 -8.66 -8.03 3.96
CA LEU A 15 -10.12 -7.86 3.92
C LEU A 15 -10.88 -9.15 3.63
N VAL A 16 -10.22 -10.18 3.09
CA VAL A 16 -10.86 -11.42 2.65
C VAL A 16 -10.51 -12.60 3.53
N GLY A 17 -11.32 -13.67 3.44
CA GLY A 17 -11.11 -14.90 4.17
C GLY A 17 -11.50 -14.82 5.64
N TRP A 18 -11.27 -15.92 6.35
CA TRP A 18 -11.53 -16.03 7.78
C TRP A 18 -10.42 -15.36 8.59
N LEU A 19 -10.76 -14.87 9.79
CA LEU A 19 -9.75 -14.39 10.73
C LEU A 19 -8.76 -15.53 11.05
N ASN A 20 -7.47 -15.20 11.03
CA ASN A 20 -6.43 -16.16 11.37
C ASN A 20 -6.39 -16.39 12.88
N ARG A 21 -6.78 -17.59 13.32
CA ARG A 21 -6.83 -17.94 14.75
C ARG A 21 -5.49 -18.46 15.28
N ASN A 22 -4.54 -18.76 14.38
CA ASN A 22 -3.25 -19.34 14.73
C ASN A 22 -2.11 -18.33 14.82
N ASP A 23 -2.33 -17.12 14.28
CA ASP A 23 -1.36 -16.02 14.28
C ASP A 23 -2.05 -14.75 14.77
N LEU A 24 -1.73 -14.36 15.99
CA LEU A 24 -2.34 -13.18 16.64
C LEU A 24 -1.97 -11.88 15.93
N GLN A 25 -0.79 -11.79 15.35
CA GLN A 25 -0.35 -10.59 14.63
C GLN A 25 -1.15 -10.43 13.32
N VAL A 26 -1.31 -11.50 12.58
CA VAL A 26 -2.13 -11.50 11.35
C VAL A 26 -3.59 -11.19 11.68
N ALA A 27 -4.13 -11.81 12.73
CA ALA A 27 -5.51 -11.54 13.17
C ALA A 27 -5.73 -10.07 13.53
N ALA A 28 -4.78 -9.46 14.23
CA ALA A 28 -4.84 -8.04 14.59
C ALA A 28 -4.81 -7.15 13.33
N HIS A 29 -3.94 -7.44 12.38
CA HIS A 29 -3.88 -6.71 11.09
C HIS A 29 -5.19 -6.84 10.31
N GLN A 30 -5.78 -8.03 10.27
CA GLN A 30 -7.07 -8.25 9.63
C GLN A 30 -8.18 -7.40 10.28
N GLU A 31 -8.27 -7.39 11.61
CA GLU A 31 -9.28 -6.61 12.33
C GLU A 31 -9.11 -5.11 12.09
N ILE A 32 -7.89 -4.60 12.22
CA ILE A 32 -7.59 -3.18 12.01
C ILE A 32 -7.93 -2.77 10.56
N THR A 33 -7.57 -3.60 9.58
CA THR A 33 -7.85 -3.33 8.17
C THR A 33 -9.34 -3.27 7.89
N ARG A 34 -10.10 -4.24 8.42
CA ARG A 34 -11.56 -4.30 8.24
C ARG A 34 -12.27 -3.14 8.92
N ARG A 35 -11.79 -2.73 10.11
CA ARG A 35 -12.30 -1.57 10.82
C ARG A 35 -12.02 -0.27 10.04
N TRP A 36 -10.79 -0.07 9.55
CA TRP A 36 -10.45 1.09 8.71
C TRP A 36 -11.33 1.12 7.46
N TRP A 37 -11.45 0.01 6.77
CA TRP A 37 -12.27 -0.11 5.57
C TRP A 37 -13.73 0.23 5.81
N SER A 38 -14.32 -0.28 6.88
CA SER A 38 -15.74 -0.08 7.17
C SER A 38 -16.06 1.29 7.76
N THR A 39 -15.12 1.94 8.45
CA THR A 39 -15.39 3.17 9.19
C THR A 39 -14.76 4.42 8.58
N ARG A 40 -13.63 4.28 7.86
CA ARG A 40 -12.85 5.42 7.39
C ARG A 40 -12.66 5.50 5.88
N ARG A 41 -12.94 4.45 5.16
CA ARG A 41 -12.72 4.38 3.72
C ARG A 41 -13.33 5.56 2.96
N THR A 42 -14.52 6.01 3.34
CA THR A 42 -15.24 7.08 2.67
C THR A 42 -14.65 8.48 2.92
N ASP A 43 -13.74 8.60 3.88
CA ASP A 43 -13.02 9.85 4.13
C ASP A 43 -11.84 10.05 3.17
N PHE A 44 -11.55 9.08 2.32
CA PHE A 44 -10.42 9.07 1.39
C PHE A 44 -10.87 8.77 -0.04
N ASP A 45 -10.09 9.28 -0.99
CA ASP A 45 -10.19 8.88 -2.39
C ASP A 45 -9.18 7.75 -2.64
N LEU A 46 -9.68 6.53 -2.84
CA LEU A 46 -8.85 5.34 -2.97
C LEU A 46 -8.42 5.12 -4.41
N PHE A 47 -7.16 4.71 -4.58
CA PHE A 47 -6.56 4.32 -5.86
C PHE A 47 -5.75 3.03 -5.69
N ALA A 48 -5.64 2.28 -6.78
CA ALA A 48 -4.77 1.11 -6.88
C ALA A 48 -4.02 1.16 -8.22
N SER A 49 -3.51 0.03 -8.68
CA SER A 49 -2.86 -0.09 -9.99
C SER A 49 -3.03 -1.50 -10.54
N SER A 50 -2.64 -1.71 -11.81
CA SER A 50 -2.59 -3.04 -12.39
C SER A 50 -1.67 -4.00 -11.62
N VAL A 51 -0.65 -3.47 -10.97
CA VAL A 51 0.28 -4.28 -10.14
C VAL A 51 -0.47 -4.88 -8.95
N VAL A 52 -1.33 -4.09 -8.29
CA VAL A 52 -2.20 -4.60 -7.21
C VAL A 52 -3.17 -5.65 -7.74
N VAL A 53 -3.78 -5.41 -8.89
CA VAL A 53 -4.70 -6.38 -9.51
C VAL A 53 -4.00 -7.68 -9.82
N ASP A 54 -2.80 -7.64 -10.39
CA ASP A 54 -2.01 -8.84 -10.71
C ASP A 54 -1.68 -9.64 -9.46
N GLU A 55 -1.18 -8.99 -8.41
CA GLU A 55 -0.88 -9.65 -7.14
C GLU A 55 -2.16 -10.22 -6.48
N ALA A 56 -3.26 -9.48 -6.52
CA ALA A 56 -4.54 -9.91 -5.95
C ALA A 56 -5.15 -11.11 -6.69
N SER A 57 -4.74 -11.35 -7.93
CA SER A 57 -5.21 -12.46 -8.76
C SER A 57 -4.50 -13.78 -8.48
N ASP A 58 -3.41 -13.75 -7.71
CA ASP A 58 -2.61 -14.93 -7.39
C ASP A 58 -3.19 -15.76 -6.24
N GLY A 59 -2.76 -17.02 -6.16
CA GLY A 59 -3.10 -17.92 -5.08
C GLY A 59 -4.44 -18.62 -5.25
N ASP A 60 -5.13 -18.87 -4.13
CA ASP A 60 -6.41 -19.56 -4.12
C ASP A 60 -7.47 -18.83 -4.97
N PRO A 61 -8.12 -19.51 -5.93
CA PRO A 61 -9.04 -18.84 -6.85
C PRO A 61 -10.26 -18.20 -6.17
N VAL A 62 -10.74 -18.76 -5.07
CA VAL A 62 -11.88 -18.21 -4.34
C VAL A 62 -11.49 -16.92 -3.64
N LEU A 63 -10.35 -16.92 -2.93
CA LEU A 63 -9.83 -15.73 -2.27
C LEU A 63 -9.40 -14.65 -3.27
N ALA A 64 -8.80 -15.05 -4.40
CA ALA A 64 -8.48 -14.12 -5.48
C ALA A 64 -9.74 -13.43 -6.01
N GLY A 65 -10.82 -14.18 -6.25
CA GLY A 65 -12.10 -13.63 -6.66
C GLY A 65 -12.66 -12.62 -5.64
N GLU A 66 -12.55 -12.91 -4.36
CA GLU A 66 -12.98 -12.00 -3.28
C GLU A 66 -12.13 -10.71 -3.28
N ARG A 67 -10.81 -10.83 -3.40
CA ARG A 67 -9.93 -9.65 -3.48
C ARG A 67 -10.26 -8.76 -4.67
N LEU A 68 -10.48 -9.35 -5.84
CA LEU A 68 -10.82 -8.59 -7.04
C LEU A 68 -12.15 -7.84 -6.93
N ARG A 69 -13.10 -8.35 -6.16
CA ARG A 69 -14.36 -7.65 -5.88
C ARG A 69 -14.12 -6.36 -5.10
N PHE A 70 -13.23 -6.37 -4.11
CA PHE A 70 -12.86 -5.15 -3.37
C PHE A 70 -12.19 -4.11 -4.27
N LEU A 71 -11.47 -4.54 -5.30
CA LEU A 71 -10.77 -3.66 -6.24
C LEU A 71 -11.68 -3.12 -7.35
N ASN A 72 -12.86 -3.70 -7.55
CA ASN A 72 -13.69 -3.43 -8.71
C ASN A 72 -14.08 -1.95 -8.88
N ASP A 73 -14.32 -1.24 -7.77
CA ASP A 73 -14.75 0.16 -7.76
C ASP A 73 -13.59 1.14 -7.49
N ILE A 74 -12.37 0.65 -7.41
CA ILE A 74 -11.19 1.47 -7.12
C ILE A 74 -10.52 1.87 -8.44
N PRO A 75 -10.39 3.18 -8.75
CA PRO A 75 -9.67 3.62 -9.93
C PRO A 75 -8.22 3.14 -9.95
N LEU A 76 -7.74 2.77 -11.13
CA LEU A 76 -6.37 2.29 -11.31
C LEU A 76 -5.48 3.41 -11.86
N LEU A 77 -4.39 3.68 -11.17
CA LEU A 77 -3.32 4.56 -11.63
C LEU A 77 -2.53 3.86 -12.74
N THR A 78 -2.07 4.62 -13.71
CA THR A 78 -1.21 4.10 -14.77
C THR A 78 0.19 3.75 -14.24
N VAL A 79 0.88 2.87 -14.94
CA VAL A 79 2.26 2.47 -14.61
C VAL A 79 3.17 2.84 -15.78
N PRO A 80 3.51 4.14 -15.96
CA PRO A 80 4.35 4.59 -17.06
C PRO A 80 5.83 4.32 -16.81
N ASN A 81 6.66 4.59 -17.81
CA ASN A 81 8.11 4.38 -17.71
C ASN A 81 8.75 5.12 -16.54
N GLN A 82 8.25 6.31 -16.18
CA GLN A 82 8.73 7.07 -15.02
C GLN A 82 8.62 6.27 -13.72
N ALA A 83 7.57 5.46 -13.56
CA ALA A 83 7.43 4.59 -12.39
C ALA A 83 8.53 3.54 -12.35
N HIS A 84 8.85 2.93 -13.48
CA HIS A 84 9.94 1.95 -13.57
C HIS A 84 11.30 2.57 -13.34
N GLU A 85 11.54 3.78 -13.82
CA GLU A 85 12.78 4.52 -13.59
C GLU A 85 12.96 4.84 -12.10
N LEU A 86 11.93 5.36 -11.44
CA LEU A 86 11.97 5.62 -10.00
C LEU A 86 12.16 4.33 -9.21
N LYS A 87 11.47 3.25 -9.59
CA LYS A 87 11.67 1.92 -8.99
C LYS A 87 13.16 1.51 -9.03
N LEU A 88 13.81 1.67 -10.16
CA LEU A 88 15.24 1.31 -10.31
C LEU A 88 16.13 2.16 -9.38
N ASP A 89 15.84 3.43 -9.25
CA ASP A 89 16.61 4.30 -8.35
C ASP A 89 16.36 3.94 -6.88
N LEU A 90 15.14 3.58 -6.51
CA LEU A 90 14.85 3.07 -5.17
C LEU A 90 15.63 1.79 -4.86
N LEU A 91 15.73 0.87 -5.81
CA LEU A 91 16.51 -0.36 -5.64
C LEU A 91 18.03 -0.11 -5.55
N ARG A 92 18.53 0.89 -6.27
CA ARG A 92 19.96 1.22 -6.28
C ARG A 92 20.41 1.99 -5.04
N LYS A 93 19.55 2.86 -4.52
CA LYS A 93 19.94 3.89 -3.53
C LYS A 93 19.34 3.67 -2.15
N THR A 94 18.52 2.64 -1.95
CA THR A 94 17.92 2.30 -0.66
C THR A 94 18.22 0.85 -0.27
N GLN A 95 17.74 0.43 0.92
CA GLN A 95 17.89 -0.94 1.39
C GLN A 95 16.85 -1.91 0.82
N ILE A 96 15.97 -1.46 -0.08
CA ILE A 96 15.00 -2.37 -0.71
C ILE A 96 15.77 -3.35 -1.62
N PRO A 97 15.71 -4.67 -1.33
CA PRO A 97 16.48 -5.63 -2.12
C PRO A 97 15.86 -5.84 -3.51
N ALA A 98 16.68 -6.28 -4.48
CA ALA A 98 16.24 -6.51 -5.86
C ALA A 98 15.05 -7.48 -5.95
N LYS A 99 14.98 -8.47 -5.07
CA LYS A 99 13.85 -9.43 -5.00
C LYS A 99 12.52 -8.78 -4.59
N ALA A 100 12.57 -7.56 -4.02
CA ALA A 100 11.40 -6.78 -3.62
C ALA A 100 11.09 -5.65 -4.62
N GLU A 101 11.41 -5.83 -5.90
CA GLU A 101 11.20 -4.82 -6.92
C GLU A 101 9.74 -4.40 -7.08
N THR A 102 8.79 -5.32 -6.86
CA THR A 102 7.36 -5.00 -6.91
C THR A 102 6.96 -4.07 -5.78
N ASP A 103 7.54 -4.25 -4.58
CA ASP A 103 7.34 -3.35 -3.45
C ASP A 103 7.85 -1.93 -3.76
N ALA A 104 9.03 -1.84 -4.36
CA ALA A 104 9.58 -0.56 -4.83
C ALA A 104 8.70 0.07 -5.91
N LEU A 105 8.10 -0.73 -6.80
CA LEU A 105 7.20 -0.25 -7.83
C LEU A 105 5.91 0.35 -7.25
N HIS A 106 5.34 -0.23 -6.20
CA HIS A 106 4.19 0.36 -5.51
C HIS A 106 4.52 1.76 -4.98
N ILE A 107 5.69 1.92 -4.36
CA ILE A 107 6.14 3.23 -3.87
C ILE A 107 6.29 4.21 -5.03
N ALA A 108 6.93 3.78 -6.12
CA ALA A 108 7.15 4.61 -7.29
C ALA A 108 5.83 5.08 -7.93
N ILE A 109 4.86 4.19 -8.09
CA ILE A 109 3.54 4.53 -8.64
C ILE A 109 2.86 5.60 -7.78
N ALA A 110 2.82 5.40 -6.48
CA ALA A 110 2.21 6.36 -5.56
C ALA A 110 2.91 7.73 -5.62
N ALA A 111 4.24 7.75 -5.69
CA ALA A 111 5.01 8.98 -5.73
C ALA A 111 4.81 9.76 -7.03
N ILE A 112 4.90 9.11 -8.20
CA ILE A 112 4.77 9.81 -9.48
C ILE A 112 3.36 10.38 -9.71
N HIS A 113 2.34 9.76 -9.10
CA HIS A 113 0.96 10.24 -9.19
C HIS A 113 0.59 11.23 -8.08
N GLY A 114 1.52 11.57 -7.19
CA GLY A 114 1.30 12.55 -6.15
C GLY A 114 0.27 12.12 -5.10
N MET A 115 0.19 10.83 -4.78
CA MET A 115 -0.68 10.34 -3.72
C MET A 115 -0.27 10.94 -2.37
N GLU A 116 -1.26 11.30 -1.56
CA GLU A 116 -1.00 11.82 -0.21
C GLU A 116 -0.58 10.71 0.73
N PHE A 117 -1.20 9.52 0.60
CA PHE A 117 -0.88 8.34 1.40
C PHE A 117 -0.64 7.11 0.53
N LEU A 118 0.24 6.25 1.01
CA LEU A 118 0.34 4.85 0.58
C LEU A 118 0.12 3.99 1.82
N VAL A 119 -0.94 3.19 1.82
CA VAL A 119 -1.29 2.32 2.94
C VAL A 119 -0.89 0.88 2.66
N SER A 120 -0.16 0.26 3.60
CA SER A 120 0.38 -1.10 3.44
C SER A 120 0.65 -1.75 4.78
N TRP A 121 0.52 -3.07 4.86
CA TRP A 121 1.02 -3.88 5.97
C TRP A 121 2.39 -4.50 5.68
N ASN A 122 2.98 -4.24 4.53
CA ASN A 122 4.35 -4.66 4.25
C ASN A 122 5.35 -3.79 5.03
N CYS A 123 5.54 -4.12 6.30
CA CYS A 123 6.44 -3.39 7.20
C CYS A 123 7.92 -3.75 6.99
N LYS A 124 8.20 -4.71 6.12
CA LYS A 124 9.58 -5.07 5.79
C LYS A 124 10.16 -4.17 4.70
N HIS A 125 9.41 -3.93 3.63
CA HIS A 125 9.93 -3.23 2.44
C HIS A 125 9.19 -1.94 2.07
N ILE A 126 8.01 -1.68 2.62
CA ILE A 126 7.21 -0.51 2.28
C ILE A 126 7.00 0.37 3.52
N ALA A 127 6.17 -0.05 4.47
CA ALA A 127 5.85 0.71 5.66
C ALA A 127 6.90 0.44 6.78
N ASN A 128 8.14 0.81 6.52
CA ASN A 128 9.26 0.59 7.42
C ASN A 128 9.93 1.92 7.77
N ALA A 129 9.65 2.42 8.97
CA ALA A 129 10.14 3.72 9.43
C ALA A 129 11.69 3.83 9.42
N VAL A 130 12.40 2.71 9.51
CA VAL A 130 13.88 2.72 9.47
C VAL A 130 14.40 3.07 8.07
N THR A 131 13.71 2.62 7.03
CA THR A 131 14.14 2.83 5.64
C THR A 131 13.46 4.02 4.97
N LEU A 132 12.30 4.46 5.46
CA LEU A 132 11.51 5.51 4.82
C LEU A 132 12.23 6.86 4.63
N PRO A 133 13.06 7.36 5.56
CA PRO A 133 13.74 8.62 5.32
C PRO A 133 14.56 8.62 4.03
N LEU A 134 15.29 7.55 3.74
CA LEU A 134 16.06 7.41 2.53
C LEU A 134 15.16 7.21 1.29
N VAL A 135 14.09 6.46 1.42
CA VAL A 135 13.09 6.29 0.35
C VAL A 135 12.49 7.64 -0.04
N TYR A 136 12.10 8.44 0.93
CA TYR A 136 11.56 9.78 0.68
C TYR A 136 12.59 10.71 0.00
N ASP A 137 13.86 10.66 0.44
CA ASP A 137 14.92 11.44 -0.17
C ASP A 137 15.14 11.09 -1.64
N VAL A 138 15.13 9.79 -1.98
CA VAL A 138 15.29 9.33 -3.36
C VAL A 138 14.13 9.83 -4.24
N CYS A 139 12.90 9.72 -3.77
CA CYS A 139 11.73 10.24 -4.50
C CYS A 139 11.88 11.74 -4.78
N ARG A 140 12.29 12.54 -3.78
CA ARG A 140 12.47 13.98 -3.93
C ARG A 140 13.63 14.33 -4.87
N GLN A 141 14.72 13.58 -4.81
CA GLN A 141 15.87 13.76 -5.74
C GLN A 141 15.43 13.53 -7.18
N ASP A 142 14.52 12.62 -7.42
CA ASP A 142 13.97 12.34 -8.75
C ASP A 142 12.84 13.30 -9.16
N GLY A 143 12.50 14.27 -8.29
CA GLY A 143 11.53 15.32 -8.60
C GLY A 143 10.09 15.00 -8.17
N TYR A 144 9.88 13.99 -7.33
CA TYR A 144 8.55 13.60 -6.88
C TYR A 144 8.41 13.79 -5.37
N GLU A 145 7.29 14.39 -4.94
CA GLU A 145 6.93 14.40 -3.53
C GLU A 145 6.38 13.03 -3.16
N PRO A 146 7.01 12.29 -2.24
CA PRO A 146 6.54 10.96 -1.88
C PRO A 146 5.25 11.02 -1.08
N PRO A 147 4.41 9.95 -1.13
CA PRO A 147 3.29 9.82 -0.20
C PRO A 147 3.80 9.64 1.22
N LEU A 148 2.97 9.96 2.21
CA LEU A 148 3.21 9.47 3.56
C LEU A 148 2.85 7.99 3.58
N ILE A 149 3.85 7.13 3.82
CA ILE A 149 3.68 5.67 3.83
C ILE A 149 3.36 5.22 5.25
N CYS A 150 2.26 4.51 5.42
CA CYS A 150 1.74 4.14 6.73
C CYS A 150 0.94 2.84 6.68
N THR A 151 0.54 2.36 7.86
CA THR A 151 -0.38 1.25 8.03
C THR A 151 -1.82 1.75 8.20
N PRO A 152 -2.83 0.88 8.02
CA PRO A 152 -4.21 1.26 8.31
C PRO A 152 -4.44 1.69 9.75
N HIS A 153 -3.64 1.21 10.69
CA HIS A 153 -3.74 1.59 12.10
C HIS A 153 -3.55 3.10 12.26
N GLU A 154 -2.54 3.66 11.60
CA GLU A 154 -2.26 5.09 11.65
C GLU A 154 -3.36 5.91 10.98
N LEU A 155 -3.97 5.39 9.92
CA LEU A 155 -5.06 6.05 9.20
C LEU A 155 -6.43 5.94 9.88
N LEU A 156 -6.56 5.20 10.96
CA LEU A 156 -7.77 5.25 11.79
C LEU A 156 -7.97 6.65 12.36
N GLY A 157 -6.90 7.40 12.59
CA GLY A 157 -6.96 8.77 13.07
C GLY A 157 -7.49 8.86 14.49
N GLU A 158 -7.29 7.84 15.30
CA GLU A 158 -7.69 7.82 16.70
C GLU A 158 -6.72 8.62 17.54
N PHE A 159 -7.24 9.50 18.35
CA PHE A 159 -6.47 10.22 19.35
C PHE A 159 -6.76 9.63 20.72
N TYR A 160 -5.71 9.28 21.44
CA TYR A 160 -5.85 8.88 22.83
C TYR A 160 -5.78 10.14 23.68
N GLU A 161 -6.83 10.40 24.47
CA GLU A 161 -6.77 11.42 25.53
C GLU A 161 -5.84 10.88 26.62
N LEU A 162 -4.79 11.64 26.92
CA LEU A 162 -3.85 11.31 27.99
C LEU A 162 -4.43 11.69 29.35
#